data_186c28fcc389c90007107ff1b9bd6add
#
_entry.id   186c28fcc389c90007107ff1b9bd6add
#
_cell.length_a   1.000
_cell.length_b   1.000
_cell.length_c   1.000
_cell.angle_alpha   90.00
_cell.angle_beta   90.00
_cell.angle_gamma   90.00
#
_symmetry.space_group_name_H-M   'P 1'
#
loop_
_entity.id
_entity.type
_entity.pdbx_description
1 polymer ?
#
loop_
_entity_poly.entity_id
_entity_poly.type
_entity_poly.pdbx_seq_one_letter_code
_entity_poly.pdbx_strand_id
1 'polypeptide(L)'
;MWLSQKRRKPINTIIVKKYIMKGGTMMGQDKMHLINKIFNNETIRTVWDKEDEKYYISVVDIVGVLSESTNPRNYWKVLKHRLKEEGNESVTNCNQLKLKSSDGKYYNTDVVDIENMFRLIESIPSKNAEPIKQWLAKLGKERIDEIFDPSIAAQRSMDLYLSLIHI
;
A
#
# COMPACT_ATOMS: atom_id res chain seq x y z
N MET A 1 7.88 -36.68 -1.79
CA MET A 1 8.45 -35.50 -1.11
C MET A 1 7.41 -34.37 -1.16
N TRP A 2 6.66 -34.21 -0.09
CA TRP A 2 5.58 -33.23 0.02
C TRP A 2 6.18 -31.90 0.46
N LEU A 3 6.38 -30.97 -0.45
CA LEU A 3 6.64 -29.57 -0.13
C LEU A 3 5.31 -28.94 0.27
N SER A 4 5.16 -28.69 1.55
CA SER A 4 4.10 -27.94 2.18
C SER A 4 4.01 -26.57 1.51
N GLN A 5 3.10 -26.44 0.54
CA GLN A 5 2.63 -25.14 0.08
C GLN A 5 1.88 -24.49 1.26
N LYS A 6 2.57 -23.64 2.03
CA LYS A 6 1.90 -22.68 2.90
C LYS A 6 0.96 -21.84 2.03
N ARG A 7 -0.31 -22.19 2.02
CA ARG A 7 -1.37 -21.37 1.42
C ARG A 7 -1.29 -19.99 2.07
N ARG A 8 -0.77 -19.03 1.35
CA ARG A 8 -0.81 -17.62 1.75
C ARG A 8 -2.29 -17.25 1.83
N LYS A 9 -2.76 -16.97 3.04
CA LYS A 9 -4.15 -16.54 3.25
C LYS A 9 -4.36 -15.25 2.46
N PRO A 10 -5.50 -15.07 1.77
CA PRO A 10 -5.80 -13.84 1.05
C PRO A 10 -5.72 -12.65 2.00
N ILE A 11 -5.28 -11.50 1.49
CA ILE A 11 -5.30 -10.21 2.19
C ILE A 11 -6.77 -9.94 2.55
N ASN A 12 -7.11 -10.13 3.81
CA ASN A 12 -8.44 -10.59 4.16
C ASN A 12 -9.34 -9.46 4.65
N THR A 13 -10.59 -9.55 4.26
CA THR A 13 -11.78 -8.93 4.85
C THR A 13 -11.74 -8.80 6.39
N ILE A 14 -11.02 -9.68 7.08
CA ILE A 14 -10.79 -9.65 8.54
C ILE A 14 -10.02 -8.40 8.99
N ILE A 15 -9.12 -7.86 8.16
CA ILE A 15 -8.32 -6.67 8.49
C ILE A 15 -9.23 -5.44 8.56
N VAL A 16 -10.11 -5.29 7.59
CA VAL A 16 -11.08 -4.19 7.55
C VAL A 16 -12.03 -4.28 8.75
N LYS A 17 -12.50 -5.48 9.11
CA LYS A 17 -13.39 -5.71 10.26
C LYS A 17 -12.81 -5.21 11.58
N LYS A 18 -11.54 -5.44 11.86
CA LYS A 18 -10.91 -5.07 13.14
C LYS A 18 -10.73 -3.56 13.31
N TYR A 19 -10.63 -2.79 12.21
CA TYR A 19 -10.37 -1.35 12.24
C TYR A 19 -11.62 -0.49 12.20
N ILE A 20 -12.72 -0.97 11.63
CA ILE A 20 -14.01 -0.26 11.61
C ILE A 20 -14.67 -0.28 13.00
N MET A 21 -14.35 -1.27 13.85
CA MET A 21 -14.95 -1.46 15.17
C MET A 21 -14.67 -0.37 16.20
N LYS A 22 -13.77 0.55 15.97
CA LYS A 22 -13.44 1.62 16.94
C LYS A 22 -14.11 2.95 16.62
N GLY A 23 -15.28 2.96 15.98
CA GLY A 23 -16.23 4.09 15.90
C GLY A 23 -15.59 5.48 15.94
N GLY A 24 -14.67 5.77 15.04
CA GLY A 24 -13.97 7.06 14.98
C GLY A 24 -13.11 7.15 13.73
N THR A 25 -12.81 8.35 13.30
CA THR A 25 -11.82 8.65 12.26
C THR A 25 -10.59 7.78 12.49
N MET A 26 -10.19 6.97 11.51
CA MET A 26 -9.00 6.11 11.61
C MET A 26 -7.80 6.95 12.06
N MET A 27 -7.29 6.70 13.26
CA MET A 27 -6.12 7.42 13.78
C MET A 27 -4.90 7.10 12.91
N GLY A 28 -3.94 8.01 12.85
CA GLY A 28 -2.75 7.89 11.99
C GLY A 28 -2.00 6.57 12.14
N GLN A 29 -1.97 6.01 13.36
CA GLN A 29 -1.35 4.72 13.64
C GLN A 29 -2.06 3.54 12.95
N ASP A 30 -3.39 3.59 12.79
CA ASP A 30 -4.17 2.53 12.13
C ASP A 30 -3.89 2.49 10.63
N LYS A 31 -3.77 3.66 9.98
CA LYS A 31 -3.42 3.73 8.54
C LYS A 31 -2.00 3.23 8.29
N MET A 32 -1.06 3.59 9.14
CA MET A 32 0.33 3.11 9.06
C MET A 32 0.42 1.59 9.21
N HIS A 33 -0.35 1.04 10.15
CA HIS A 33 -0.42 -0.40 10.33
C HIS A 33 -1.06 -1.13 9.14
N LEU A 34 -2.04 -0.53 8.48
CA LEU A 34 -2.65 -1.06 7.27
C LEU A 34 -1.64 -1.10 6.11
N ILE A 35 -0.86 -0.04 5.93
CA ILE A 35 0.20 0.01 4.91
C ILE A 35 1.22 -1.10 5.15
N ASN A 36 1.73 -1.26 6.37
CA ASN A 36 2.67 -2.33 6.69
C ASN A 36 2.09 -3.73 6.41
N LYS A 37 0.78 -3.93 6.62
CA LYS A 37 0.12 -5.20 6.28
C LYS A 37 0.05 -5.47 4.78
N ILE A 38 -0.13 -4.45 3.96
CA ILE A 38 -0.06 -4.58 2.50
C ILE A 38 1.31 -5.13 2.08
N PHE A 39 2.36 -4.75 2.80
CA PHE A 39 3.73 -5.19 2.56
C PHE A 39 4.18 -6.36 3.46
N ASN A 40 3.30 -7.29 3.78
CA ASN A 40 3.59 -8.50 4.57
C ASN A 40 4.15 -8.23 5.98
N ASN A 41 3.70 -7.17 6.62
CA ASN A 41 4.17 -6.65 7.91
C ASN A 41 5.62 -6.15 7.92
N GLU A 42 6.23 -5.92 6.76
CA GLU A 42 7.48 -5.18 6.68
C GLU A 42 7.27 -3.72 7.08
N THR A 43 8.27 -3.15 7.73
CA THR A 43 8.19 -1.76 8.19
C THR A 43 8.46 -0.80 7.05
N ILE A 44 7.43 -0.11 6.61
CA ILE A 44 7.50 0.95 5.61
C ILE A 44 7.38 2.29 6.33
N ARG A 45 8.39 3.14 6.21
CA ARG A 45 8.37 4.47 6.82
C ARG A 45 7.30 5.32 6.17
N THR A 46 6.40 5.84 7.00
CA THR A 46 5.25 6.63 6.59
C THR A 46 5.16 7.88 7.46
N VAL A 47 4.86 9.00 6.84
CA VAL A 47 4.74 10.31 7.48
C VAL A 47 3.40 10.94 7.14
N TRP A 48 2.75 11.55 8.12
CA TRP A 48 1.58 12.39 7.90
C TRP A 48 2.04 13.84 7.68
N ASP A 49 1.70 14.38 6.51
CA ASP A 49 1.87 15.79 6.22
C ASP A 49 0.61 16.57 6.60
N LYS A 50 0.75 17.56 7.47
CA LYS A 50 -0.37 18.36 7.98
C LYS A 50 -0.81 19.45 7.01
N GLU A 51 0.09 19.90 6.13
CA GLU A 51 -0.21 20.96 5.16
C GLU A 51 -1.01 20.39 3.99
N ASP A 52 -0.56 19.24 3.49
CA ASP A 52 -1.23 18.54 2.38
C ASP A 52 -2.38 17.63 2.86
N GLU A 53 -2.52 17.40 4.16
CA GLU A 53 -3.47 16.45 4.76
C GLU A 53 -3.37 15.04 4.13
N LYS A 54 -2.14 14.58 3.87
CA LYS A 54 -1.85 13.32 3.20
C LYS A 54 -0.80 12.48 3.95
N TYR A 55 -0.89 11.17 3.73
CA TYR A 55 0.18 10.25 4.11
C TYR A 55 1.19 10.14 2.97
N TYR A 56 2.46 10.32 3.32
CA TYR A 56 3.59 10.09 2.45
C TYR A 56 4.37 8.86 2.88
N ILE A 57 4.75 8.04 1.91
CA ILE A 57 5.32 6.72 2.11
C ILE A 57 6.69 6.67 1.42
N SER A 58 7.69 6.12 2.11
CA SER A 58 9.06 6.01 1.60
C SER A 58 9.14 5.09 0.38
N VAL A 59 9.56 5.66 -0.76
CA VAL A 59 9.74 4.90 -2.02
C VAL A 59 10.82 3.84 -1.88
N VAL A 60 11.92 4.15 -1.23
CA VAL A 60 13.05 3.21 -1.06
C VAL A 60 12.63 2.00 -0.24
N ASP A 61 11.76 2.18 0.75
CA ASP A 61 11.27 1.08 1.57
C ASP A 61 10.32 0.17 0.77
N ILE A 62 9.40 0.76 -0.02
CA ILE A 62 8.52 0.02 -0.92
C ILE A 62 9.34 -0.81 -1.91
N VAL A 63 10.30 -0.17 -2.56
CA VAL A 63 11.18 -0.83 -3.53
C VAL A 63 12.00 -1.93 -2.86
N GLY A 64 12.52 -1.69 -1.65
CA GLY A 64 13.29 -2.68 -0.89
C GLY A 64 12.53 -3.96 -0.62
N VAL A 65 11.27 -3.82 -0.18
CA VAL A 65 10.40 -4.97 0.13
C VAL A 65 9.97 -5.71 -1.15
N LEU A 66 9.65 -4.98 -2.21
CA LEU A 66 9.07 -5.59 -3.41
C LEU A 66 10.11 -6.11 -4.40
N SER A 67 11.24 -5.43 -4.56
CA SER A 67 12.23 -5.81 -5.57
C SER A 67 13.20 -6.89 -5.13
N GLU A 68 13.25 -7.20 -3.83
CA GLU A 68 14.27 -8.09 -3.23
C GLU A 68 15.72 -7.64 -3.53
N SER A 69 15.89 -6.37 -3.90
CA SER A 69 17.20 -5.81 -4.24
C SER A 69 18.06 -5.63 -3.00
N THR A 70 19.32 -6.02 -3.09
CA THR A 70 20.33 -5.76 -2.06
C THR A 70 20.66 -4.27 -1.93
N ASN A 71 20.35 -3.47 -2.98
CA ASN A 71 20.52 -2.03 -2.99
C ASN A 71 19.26 -1.31 -3.49
N PRO A 72 18.24 -1.12 -2.64
CA PRO A 72 16.99 -0.48 -3.04
C PRO A 72 17.13 0.95 -3.56
N ARG A 73 18.11 1.70 -3.05
CA ARG A 73 18.37 3.08 -3.51
C ARG A 73 18.84 3.12 -4.98
N ASN A 74 19.73 2.21 -5.33
CA ASN A 74 20.20 2.13 -6.71
C ASN A 74 19.10 1.59 -7.63
N TYR A 75 18.35 0.61 -7.19
CA TYR A 75 17.20 0.11 -7.92
C TYR A 75 16.18 1.23 -8.21
N TRP A 76 15.84 2.02 -7.20
CA TRP A 76 14.95 3.17 -7.37
C TRP A 76 15.50 4.20 -8.35
N LYS A 77 16.78 4.52 -8.30
CA LYS A 77 17.40 5.46 -9.23
C LYS A 77 17.23 5.01 -10.69
N VAL A 78 17.46 3.74 -10.98
CA VAL A 78 17.33 3.16 -12.33
C VAL A 78 15.84 3.12 -12.73
N LEU A 79 14.97 2.67 -11.86
CA LEU A 79 13.53 2.61 -12.10
C LEU A 79 12.95 4.01 -12.36
N LYS A 80 13.34 4.99 -11.56
CA LYS A 80 12.89 6.39 -11.69
C LYS A 80 13.29 6.97 -13.05
N HIS A 81 14.50 6.68 -13.52
CA HIS A 81 14.96 7.12 -14.84
C HIS A 81 14.12 6.52 -15.96
N ARG A 82 13.91 5.20 -15.93
CA ARG A 82 13.04 4.50 -16.89
C ARG A 82 11.62 5.05 -16.92
N LEU A 83 10.99 5.20 -15.76
CA LEU A 83 9.63 5.73 -15.65
C LEU A 83 9.52 7.16 -16.18
N LYS A 84 10.56 7.96 -16.01
CA LYS A 84 10.61 9.31 -16.56
C LYS A 84 10.69 9.30 -18.08
N GLU A 85 11.48 8.41 -18.68
CA GLU A 85 11.56 8.23 -20.13
C GLU A 85 10.23 7.73 -20.73
N GLU A 86 9.50 6.91 -19.97
CA GLU A 86 8.16 6.42 -20.33
C GLU A 86 7.06 7.48 -20.16
N GLY A 87 7.40 8.70 -19.72
CA GLY A 87 6.45 9.79 -19.48
C GLY A 87 5.60 9.63 -18.20
N ASN A 88 6.00 8.78 -17.28
CA ASN A 88 5.28 8.54 -16.01
C ASN A 88 5.70 9.57 -14.95
N GLU A 89 5.39 10.85 -15.21
CA GLU A 89 5.82 11.96 -14.37
C GLU A 89 5.21 11.95 -12.98
N SER A 90 3.98 11.46 -12.84
CA SER A 90 3.27 11.45 -11.54
C SER A 90 3.95 10.60 -10.48
N VAL A 91 4.65 9.54 -10.88
CA VAL A 91 5.43 8.68 -9.97
C VAL A 91 6.85 9.22 -9.79
N THR A 92 7.40 9.88 -10.80
CA THR A 92 8.78 10.37 -10.77
C THR A 92 8.94 11.74 -10.11
N ASN A 93 7.88 12.56 -10.09
CA ASN A 93 7.84 13.83 -9.36
C ASN A 93 7.49 13.60 -7.87
N CYS A 94 8.33 12.78 -7.22
CA CYS A 94 8.18 12.49 -5.79
C CYS A 94 8.51 13.73 -4.96
N ASN A 95 7.78 13.90 -3.86
CA ASN A 95 8.17 14.82 -2.81
C ASN A 95 9.40 14.28 -2.09
N GLN A 96 10.19 15.16 -1.50
CA GLN A 96 11.32 14.79 -0.65
C GLN A 96 11.05 15.22 0.79
N LEU A 97 11.04 14.26 1.69
CA LEU A 97 10.89 14.51 3.13
C LEU A 97 12.08 13.96 3.90
N LYS A 98 12.37 14.57 5.04
CA LYS A 98 13.41 14.08 5.95
C LYS A 98 12.84 12.94 6.79
N LEU A 99 13.26 11.72 6.50
CA LEU A 99 12.87 10.53 7.25
C LEU A 99 14.03 10.02 8.09
N LYS A 100 13.69 9.53 9.29
CA LYS A 100 14.66 8.90 10.19
C LYS A 100 15.13 7.56 9.61
N SER A 101 16.43 7.35 9.61
CA SER A 101 17.05 6.11 9.18
C SER A 101 17.41 5.22 10.39
N SER A 102 17.84 3.99 10.13
CA SER A 102 18.26 3.02 11.15
C SER A 102 19.45 3.48 11.99
N ASP A 103 20.28 4.37 11.46
CA ASP A 103 21.42 5.00 12.18
C ASP A 103 20.98 6.16 13.11
N GLY A 104 19.68 6.43 13.20
CA GLY A 104 19.10 7.50 14.00
C GLY A 104 19.14 8.89 13.37
N LYS A 105 19.78 9.06 12.21
CA LYS A 105 19.87 10.34 11.49
C LYS A 105 18.72 10.53 10.52
N TYR A 106 18.48 11.77 10.13
CA TYR A 106 17.45 12.15 9.17
C TYR A 106 18.07 12.42 7.80
N TYR A 107 17.52 11.78 6.76
CA TYR A 107 17.95 11.93 5.37
C TYR A 107 16.78 12.32 4.49
N ASN A 108 17.06 13.16 3.48
CA ASN A 108 16.11 13.42 2.42
C ASN A 108 15.79 12.12 1.70
N THR A 109 14.52 11.78 1.65
CA THR A 109 14.03 10.53 1.10
C THR A 109 12.88 10.82 0.15
N ASP A 110 12.89 10.21 -1.03
CA ASP A 110 11.78 10.30 -1.96
C ASP A 110 10.57 9.60 -1.35
N VAL A 111 9.45 10.31 -1.36
CA VAL A 111 8.17 9.83 -0.82
C VAL A 111 7.05 10.02 -1.83
N VAL A 112 6.05 9.17 -1.76
CA VAL A 112 4.85 9.22 -2.59
C VAL A 112 3.61 9.14 -1.72
N ASP A 113 2.50 9.70 -2.19
CA ASP A 113 1.18 9.50 -1.57
C ASP A 113 0.63 8.09 -1.89
N ILE A 114 -0.52 7.77 -1.34
CA ILE A 114 -1.12 6.42 -1.48
C ILE A 114 -1.44 6.10 -2.94
N GLU A 115 -1.92 7.07 -3.72
CA GLU A 115 -2.24 6.86 -5.14
C GLU A 115 -0.97 6.53 -5.94
N ASN A 116 0.06 7.33 -5.79
CA ASN A 116 1.33 7.12 -6.48
C ASN A 116 2.10 5.91 -5.94
N MET A 117 1.88 5.52 -4.69
CA MET A 117 2.36 4.24 -4.15
C MET A 117 1.83 3.05 -4.96
N PHE A 118 0.54 3.02 -5.26
CA PHE A 118 -0.04 1.93 -6.06
C PHE A 118 0.48 1.96 -7.51
N ARG A 119 0.61 3.12 -8.11
CA ARG A 119 1.22 3.26 -9.45
C ARG A 119 2.68 2.81 -9.48
N LEU A 120 3.44 3.10 -8.42
CA LEU A 120 4.81 2.61 -8.26
C LEU A 120 4.85 1.08 -8.19
N ILE A 121 3.96 0.47 -7.39
CA ILE A 121 3.87 -0.99 -7.25
C ILE A 121 3.58 -1.66 -8.61
N GLU A 122 2.67 -1.10 -9.41
CA GLU A 122 2.39 -1.58 -10.77
C GLU A 122 3.63 -1.56 -11.67
N SER A 123 4.52 -0.59 -11.46
CA SER A 123 5.73 -0.41 -12.27
C SER A 123 6.89 -1.34 -11.88
N ILE A 124 6.81 -2.03 -10.75
CA ILE A 124 7.86 -2.93 -10.27
C ILE A 124 7.64 -4.34 -10.80
N PRO A 125 8.50 -4.86 -11.69
CA PRO A 125 8.39 -6.22 -12.22
C PRO A 125 8.96 -7.22 -11.20
N SER A 126 8.18 -7.57 -10.19
CA SER A 126 8.60 -8.48 -9.13
C SER A 126 7.48 -9.46 -8.75
N LYS A 127 7.88 -10.69 -8.41
CA LYS A 127 6.97 -11.70 -7.87
C LYS A 127 6.32 -11.27 -6.55
N ASN A 128 7.02 -10.47 -5.76
CA ASN A 128 6.50 -9.95 -4.49
C ASN A 128 5.46 -8.85 -4.68
N ALA A 129 5.50 -8.13 -5.79
CA ALA A 129 4.50 -7.14 -6.15
C ALA A 129 3.20 -7.78 -6.69
N GLU A 130 3.28 -8.98 -7.27
CA GLU A 130 2.17 -9.64 -7.95
C GLU A 130 0.92 -9.82 -7.07
N PRO A 131 1.00 -10.27 -5.80
CA PRO A 131 -0.18 -10.38 -4.94
C PRO A 131 -0.91 -9.05 -4.72
N ILE A 132 -0.17 -7.94 -4.65
CA ILE A 132 -0.74 -6.59 -4.47
C ILE A 132 -1.42 -6.15 -5.76
N LYS A 133 -0.81 -6.39 -6.92
CA LYS A 133 -1.37 -6.09 -8.23
C LYS A 133 -2.68 -6.85 -8.47
N GLN A 134 -2.73 -8.14 -8.14
CA GLN A 134 -3.94 -8.94 -8.22
C GLN A 134 -5.04 -8.44 -7.29
N TRP A 135 -4.68 -8.04 -6.08
CA TRP A 135 -5.62 -7.43 -5.14
C TRP A 135 -6.19 -6.10 -5.68
N LEU A 136 -5.36 -5.23 -6.26
CA LEU A 136 -5.78 -3.99 -6.88
C LEU A 136 -6.72 -4.23 -8.07
N ALA A 137 -6.40 -5.19 -8.93
CA ALA A 137 -7.24 -5.57 -10.05
C ALA A 137 -8.62 -6.06 -9.58
N LYS A 138 -8.66 -6.87 -8.53
CA LYS A 138 -9.91 -7.33 -7.91
C LYS A 138 -10.71 -6.17 -7.34
N LEU A 139 -10.06 -5.27 -6.61
CA LEU A 139 -10.70 -4.09 -6.04
C LEU A 139 -11.30 -3.18 -7.12
N GLY A 140 -10.57 -2.97 -8.22
CA GLY A 140 -11.06 -2.23 -9.39
C GLY A 140 -12.28 -2.87 -10.02
N LYS A 141 -12.26 -4.20 -10.19
CA LYS A 141 -13.42 -4.95 -10.69
C LYS A 141 -14.63 -4.80 -9.75
N GLU A 142 -14.44 -5.00 -8.45
CA GLU A 142 -15.52 -4.86 -7.47
C GLU A 142 -16.13 -3.45 -7.51
N ARG A 143 -15.31 -2.42 -7.70
CA ARG A 143 -15.79 -1.05 -7.81
C ARG A 143 -16.61 -0.81 -9.07
N ILE A 144 -16.21 -1.40 -10.20
CA ILE A 144 -16.98 -1.35 -11.45
C ILE A 144 -18.33 -2.06 -11.27
N ASP A 145 -18.32 -3.26 -10.69
CA ASP A 145 -19.55 -4.03 -10.44
C ASP A 145 -20.55 -3.22 -9.59
N GLU A 146 -20.07 -2.51 -8.56
CA GLU A 146 -20.89 -1.62 -7.72
C GLU A 146 -21.48 -0.42 -8.46
N ILE A 147 -20.79 0.12 -9.46
CA ILE A 147 -21.29 1.21 -10.27
C ILE A 147 -22.47 0.74 -11.14
N PHE A 148 -22.39 -0.48 -11.68
CA PHE A 148 -23.46 -1.08 -12.45
C PHE A 148 -24.62 -1.61 -11.61
N ASP A 149 -24.33 -2.09 -10.40
CA ASP A 149 -25.33 -2.57 -9.44
C ASP A 149 -25.05 -2.00 -8.03
N PRO A 150 -25.61 -0.83 -7.70
CA PRO A 150 -25.44 -0.21 -6.39
C PRO A 150 -25.91 -1.06 -5.21
N SER A 151 -26.72 -2.10 -5.45
CA SER A 151 -27.19 -3.02 -4.39
C SER A 151 -26.04 -3.81 -3.77
N ILE A 152 -24.98 -4.07 -4.55
CA ILE A 152 -23.75 -4.75 -4.09
C ILE A 152 -23.05 -3.93 -2.99
N ALA A 153 -22.94 -2.62 -3.18
CA ALA A 153 -22.35 -1.73 -2.19
C ALA A 153 -23.21 -1.65 -0.92
N ALA A 154 -24.54 -1.60 -1.07
CA ALA A 154 -25.48 -1.60 0.04
C ALA A 154 -25.40 -2.92 0.84
N GLN A 155 -25.35 -4.07 0.17
CA GLN A 155 -25.20 -5.38 0.79
C GLN A 155 -23.89 -5.48 1.56
N ARG A 156 -22.76 -5.03 0.99
CA ARG A 156 -21.46 -5.02 1.68
C ARG A 156 -21.51 -4.17 2.95
N SER A 157 -22.15 -3.00 2.89
CA SER A 157 -22.30 -2.12 4.04
C SER A 157 -23.16 -2.76 5.12
N MET A 158 -24.23 -3.45 4.74
CA MET A 158 -25.10 -4.19 5.65
C MET A 158 -24.36 -5.35 6.31
N ASP A 159 -23.63 -6.17 5.55
CA ASP A 159 -22.85 -7.29 6.07
C ASP A 159 -21.79 -6.82 7.06
N LEU A 160 -21.14 -5.68 6.76
CA LEU A 160 -20.20 -5.05 7.66
C LEU A 160 -20.88 -4.61 8.96
N TYR A 161 -22.00 -3.89 8.85
CA TYR A 161 -22.78 -3.43 10.01
C TYR A 161 -23.24 -4.61 10.89
N LEU A 162 -23.82 -5.65 10.29
CA LEU A 162 -24.25 -6.85 11.00
C LEU A 162 -23.07 -7.55 11.70
N SER A 163 -21.90 -7.58 11.08
CA SER A 163 -20.71 -8.15 11.69
C SER A 163 -20.22 -7.36 12.91
N LEU A 164 -20.56 -6.07 12.99
CA LEU A 164 -20.22 -5.21 14.13
C LEU A 164 -21.16 -5.39 15.32
N ILE A 165 -22.44 -5.69 15.07
CA ILE A 165 -23.45 -5.86 16.15
C ILE A 165 -23.39 -7.25 16.78
N HIS A 166 -22.87 -8.26 16.11
CA HIS A 166 -22.77 -9.64 16.61
C HIS A 166 -21.49 -9.91 17.42
N ILE A 167 -20.84 -8.88 17.87
CA ILE A 167 -19.78 -8.94 18.86
C ILE A 167 -20.33 -8.58 20.22
#